data_8b8bc1ca30aed2a703ff2f17693f39ad
#
_entry.id   8b8bc1ca30aed2a703ff2f17693f39ad
#
_cell.length_a   1.000
_cell.length_b   1.000
_cell.length_c   1.000
_cell.angle_alpha   90.00
_cell.angle_beta   90.00
_cell.angle_gamma   90.00
#
_symmetry.space_group_name_H-M   'P 1'
#
loop_
_entity.id
_entity.type
_entity.pdbx_description
1 polymer ?
#
loop_
_entity_poly.entity_id
_entity_poly.type
_entity_poly.pdbx_seq_one_letter_code
_entity_poly.pdbx_strand_id
1 'polypeptide(L)'
;MELNKSGPQYLLRTANRLFGEKTCDFLPAFKESCQKFYQADLEELNFSKDTEECRKHVNDWVTEKTEGKISEILGAGAIGPLTKLVLVNATYFKGKWNEQFDRKHTRGMTFKTNKEKKTVQMMFKQAEYKMGYVEEVHAQVLELPYVEGVLSMLILLPDDNTDLAVVEKALTYEKFRAWTNPEKLTKDKVQVFLPRLKLEESYDLEAFLRSLGMTDAFEEAKADFSGMSAKKNVPMSKVVHKCFVEVNEEGTEAAAATAVVRNSRCSRTEPRFCADHPFLFFIRHHETNSILFCGKFSSP
;
A
#
# COMPACT_ATOMS: atom_id res chain seq x y z
N MET A 1 18.13 6.66 -1.84
CA MET A 1 16.66 6.79 -1.92
C MET A 1 16.12 7.02 -0.51
N GLU A 2 15.42 8.14 -0.29
CA GLU A 2 14.98 8.55 1.07
C GLU A 2 13.82 7.73 1.62
N LEU A 3 13.05 7.06 0.76
CA LEU A 3 11.85 6.34 1.13
C LEU A 3 12.08 5.11 2.04
N ASN A 4 13.26 4.49 2.00
CA ASN A 4 13.63 3.36 2.86
C ASN A 4 14.31 3.78 4.18
N LYS A 5 14.34 5.07 4.50
CA LYS A 5 14.82 5.54 5.78
C LYS A 5 13.79 5.18 6.85
N SER A 6 14.11 4.21 7.68
CA SER A 6 13.37 3.95 8.92
C SER A 6 13.65 5.09 9.87
N GLY A 7 12.69 5.98 10.04
CA GLY A 7 12.70 6.92 11.16
C GLY A 7 12.09 6.25 12.42
N PRO A 8 12.28 6.81 13.61
CA PRO A 8 11.65 6.29 14.83
C PRO A 8 10.12 6.38 14.80
N GLN A 9 9.54 7.06 13.79
CA GLN A 9 8.14 7.42 13.70
C GLN A 9 7.35 6.67 12.62
N TYR A 10 8.02 6.15 11.61
CA TYR A 10 7.41 5.27 10.61
C TYR A 10 8.43 4.24 10.10
N LEU A 11 7.91 3.12 9.67
CA LEU A 11 8.65 2.04 9.08
C LEU A 11 8.02 1.73 7.71
N LEU A 12 8.75 2.00 6.66
CA LEU A 12 8.44 1.53 5.32
C LEU A 12 9.48 0.50 4.93
N ARG A 13 9.05 -0.73 4.68
CA ARG A 13 9.90 -1.81 4.17
C ARG A 13 9.45 -2.13 2.76
N THR A 14 10.33 -1.93 1.83
CA THR A 14 10.15 -2.38 0.46
C THR A 14 11.23 -3.42 0.16
N ALA A 15 10.80 -4.62 -0.15
CA ALA A 15 11.66 -5.70 -0.57
C ALA A 15 11.51 -5.88 -2.08
N ASN A 16 12.54 -5.51 -2.83
CA ASN A 16 12.61 -5.63 -4.27
C ASN A 16 13.75 -6.53 -4.66
N ARG A 17 13.49 -7.60 -5.39
CA ARG A 17 14.54 -8.49 -5.90
C ARG A 17 14.11 -9.16 -7.19
N LEU A 18 15.10 -9.38 -8.04
CA LEU A 18 15.01 -10.26 -9.19
C LEU A 18 15.59 -11.62 -8.83
N PHE A 19 14.87 -12.69 -9.12
CA PHE A 19 15.37 -14.05 -9.01
C PHE A 19 15.43 -14.66 -10.42
N GLY A 20 16.62 -15.03 -10.85
CA GLY A 20 16.87 -15.53 -12.18
C GLY A 20 17.32 -16.99 -12.20
N GLU A 21 16.93 -17.76 -13.22
CA GLU A 21 17.47 -19.11 -13.44
C GLU A 21 18.98 -18.99 -13.73
N LYS A 22 19.81 -19.67 -12.93
CA LYS A 22 21.27 -19.58 -12.99
C LYS A 22 21.86 -19.91 -14.35
N THR A 23 21.14 -20.65 -15.20
CA THR A 23 21.57 -20.97 -16.55
C THR A 23 21.38 -19.82 -17.54
N CYS A 24 20.80 -18.70 -17.14
CA CYS A 24 20.50 -17.57 -18.02
C CYS A 24 21.67 -16.60 -18.25
N ASP A 25 22.81 -16.76 -17.58
CA ASP A 25 24.03 -15.93 -17.76
C ASP A 25 23.74 -14.42 -17.67
N PHE A 26 23.35 -13.96 -16.51
CA PHE A 26 23.04 -12.55 -16.29
C PHE A 26 24.29 -11.67 -16.26
N LEU A 27 24.24 -10.56 -16.99
CA LEU A 27 25.37 -9.65 -17.19
C LEU A 27 25.74 -8.92 -15.89
N PRO A 28 27.04 -8.89 -15.51
CA PRO A 28 27.52 -8.17 -14.33
C PRO A 28 27.10 -6.70 -14.30
N ALA A 29 27.21 -6.00 -15.43
CA ALA A 29 26.81 -4.59 -15.55
C ALA A 29 25.33 -4.36 -15.26
N PHE A 30 24.45 -5.30 -15.59
CA PHE A 30 23.04 -5.24 -15.24
C PHE A 30 22.83 -5.39 -13.72
N LYS A 31 23.49 -6.39 -13.10
CA LYS A 31 23.43 -6.62 -11.64
C LYS A 31 23.91 -5.38 -10.87
N GLU A 32 25.03 -4.78 -11.28
CA GLU A 32 25.55 -3.54 -10.69
C GLU A 32 24.56 -2.38 -10.83
N SER A 33 23.92 -2.25 -11.98
CA SER A 33 22.89 -1.21 -12.22
C SER A 33 21.66 -1.41 -11.34
N CYS A 34 21.17 -2.64 -11.18
CA CYS A 34 20.07 -2.97 -10.27
C CYS A 34 20.40 -2.57 -8.83
N GLN A 35 21.60 -2.93 -8.36
CA GLN A 35 22.05 -2.59 -7.02
C GLN A 35 22.20 -1.09 -6.83
N LYS A 36 22.83 -0.41 -7.79
CA LYS A 36 23.11 1.03 -7.73
C LYS A 36 21.85 1.89 -7.75
N PHE A 37 20.90 1.59 -8.63
CA PHE A 37 19.74 2.47 -8.88
C PHE A 37 18.48 2.05 -8.11
N TYR A 38 18.33 0.76 -7.83
CA TYR A 38 17.12 0.22 -7.20
C TYR A 38 17.37 -0.40 -5.83
N GLN A 39 18.64 -0.54 -5.41
CA GLN A 39 19.03 -1.29 -4.21
C GLN A 39 18.43 -2.71 -4.23
N ALA A 40 18.31 -3.26 -5.42
CA ALA A 40 17.74 -4.56 -5.69
C ALA A 40 18.81 -5.46 -6.30
N ASP A 41 19.01 -6.63 -5.68
CA ASP A 41 19.91 -7.63 -6.23
C ASP A 41 19.20 -8.48 -7.29
N LEU A 42 19.98 -9.02 -8.22
CA LEU A 42 19.55 -10.18 -9.00
C LEU A 42 20.24 -11.41 -8.40
N GLU A 43 19.44 -12.29 -7.83
CA GLU A 43 19.91 -13.55 -7.25
C GLU A 43 19.66 -14.70 -8.21
N GLU A 44 20.68 -15.53 -8.41
CA GLU A 44 20.59 -16.67 -9.31
C GLU A 44 20.20 -17.94 -8.55
N LEU A 45 19.10 -18.57 -8.96
CA LEU A 45 18.56 -19.78 -8.38
C LEU A 45 18.50 -20.91 -9.40
N ASN A 46 18.35 -22.14 -8.95
CA ASN A 46 18.24 -23.32 -9.79
C ASN A 46 16.78 -23.79 -9.90
N PHE A 47 15.94 -23.01 -10.56
CA PHE A 47 14.52 -23.34 -10.69
C PHE A 47 14.29 -24.68 -11.38
N SER A 48 15.17 -25.02 -12.33
CA SER A 48 15.03 -26.24 -13.14
C SER A 48 15.18 -27.54 -12.35
N LYS A 49 15.92 -27.54 -11.24
CA LYS A 49 16.20 -28.74 -10.42
C LYS A 49 15.55 -28.68 -9.04
N ASP A 50 15.59 -27.51 -8.42
CA ASP A 50 15.28 -27.33 -7.00
C ASP A 50 14.10 -26.35 -6.82
N THR A 51 13.06 -26.46 -7.66
CA THR A 51 11.93 -25.52 -7.74
C THR A 51 11.31 -25.21 -6.37
N GLU A 52 11.03 -26.23 -5.56
CA GLU A 52 10.38 -26.04 -4.24
C GLU A 52 11.31 -25.39 -3.20
N GLU A 53 12.59 -25.70 -3.26
CA GLU A 53 13.59 -25.04 -2.41
C GLU A 53 13.75 -23.59 -2.81
N CYS A 54 13.79 -23.28 -4.10
CA CYS A 54 13.80 -21.91 -4.61
C CYS A 54 12.56 -21.13 -4.15
N ARG A 55 11.37 -21.72 -4.22
CA ARG A 55 10.12 -21.10 -3.75
C ARG A 55 10.20 -20.74 -2.25
N LYS A 56 10.63 -21.68 -1.43
CA LYS A 56 10.81 -21.47 0.01
C LYS A 56 11.84 -20.37 0.28
N HIS A 57 12.99 -20.42 -0.39
CA HIS A 57 14.03 -19.41 -0.25
C HIS A 57 13.54 -17.99 -0.55
N VAL A 58 12.76 -17.82 -1.63
CA VAL A 58 12.14 -16.52 -1.96
C VAL A 58 11.17 -16.08 -0.87
N ASN A 59 10.34 -16.97 -0.35
CA ASN A 59 9.39 -16.67 0.72
C ASN A 59 10.11 -16.30 2.03
N ASP A 60 11.17 -17.04 2.40
CA ASP A 60 11.97 -16.78 3.61
C ASP A 60 12.65 -15.41 3.53
N TRP A 61 13.21 -15.07 2.34
CA TRP A 61 13.79 -13.76 2.12
C TRP A 61 12.76 -12.63 2.27
N VAL A 62 11.55 -12.77 1.72
CA VAL A 62 10.48 -11.78 1.88
C VAL A 62 10.07 -11.66 3.34
N THR A 63 9.94 -12.78 4.03
CA THR A 63 9.61 -12.82 5.47
C THR A 63 10.62 -12.04 6.30
N GLU A 64 11.92 -12.26 6.06
CA GLU A 64 13.00 -11.51 6.71
C GLU A 64 12.90 -10.00 6.43
N LYS A 65 12.74 -9.61 5.15
CA LYS A 65 12.72 -8.19 4.75
C LYS A 65 11.46 -7.45 5.19
N THR A 66 10.39 -8.15 5.51
CA THR A 66 9.12 -7.58 5.98
C THR A 66 8.85 -7.81 7.47
N GLU A 67 9.88 -8.17 8.25
CA GLU A 67 9.80 -8.38 9.70
C GLU A 67 8.72 -9.43 10.07
N GLY A 68 8.57 -10.48 9.26
CA GLY A 68 7.60 -11.55 9.47
C GLY A 68 6.16 -11.18 9.11
N LYS A 69 5.90 -9.99 8.57
CA LYS A 69 4.54 -9.55 8.23
C LYS A 69 4.02 -10.18 6.94
N ILE A 70 4.91 -10.49 6.01
CA ILE A 70 4.59 -11.18 4.76
C ILE A 70 5.36 -12.50 4.73
N SER A 71 4.67 -13.62 4.91
CA SER A 71 5.30 -14.95 5.03
C SER A 71 5.27 -15.76 3.73
N GLU A 72 4.36 -15.47 2.82
CA GLU A 72 4.22 -16.22 1.57
C GLU A 72 3.87 -15.27 0.42
N ILE A 73 4.82 -15.07 -0.50
CA ILE A 73 4.60 -14.29 -1.72
C ILE A 73 4.44 -15.22 -2.93
N LEU A 74 5.07 -16.37 -2.90
CA LEU A 74 4.93 -17.43 -3.90
C LEU A 74 4.20 -18.63 -3.28
N GLY A 75 2.93 -18.82 -3.64
CA GLY A 75 2.15 -19.99 -3.26
C GLY A 75 2.67 -21.27 -3.91
N ALA A 76 2.15 -22.41 -3.48
CA ALA A 76 2.48 -23.71 -4.07
C ALA A 76 2.18 -23.71 -5.58
N GLY A 77 3.14 -24.16 -6.41
CA GLY A 77 3.01 -24.20 -7.86
C GLY A 77 3.11 -22.85 -8.58
N ALA A 78 3.41 -21.76 -7.88
CA ALA A 78 3.55 -20.42 -8.49
C ALA A 78 4.74 -20.32 -9.45
N ILE A 79 5.77 -21.13 -9.25
CA ILE A 79 6.94 -21.28 -10.11
C ILE A 79 7.15 -22.74 -10.47
N GLY A 80 7.87 -23.00 -11.54
CA GLY A 80 8.11 -24.34 -12.06
C GLY A 80 9.51 -24.51 -12.66
N PRO A 81 9.88 -25.71 -13.14
CA PRO A 81 11.21 -25.97 -13.71
C PRO A 81 11.55 -25.12 -14.95
N LEU A 82 10.54 -24.58 -15.62
CA LEU A 82 10.71 -23.72 -16.79
C LEU A 82 10.82 -22.23 -16.43
N THR A 83 10.68 -21.87 -15.16
CA THR A 83 10.81 -20.49 -14.68
C THR A 83 12.19 -19.94 -15.03
N LYS A 84 12.23 -18.73 -15.64
CA LYS A 84 13.48 -18.05 -16.03
C LYS A 84 13.76 -16.83 -15.19
N LEU A 85 12.74 -16.01 -14.94
CA LEU A 85 12.89 -14.75 -14.21
C LEU A 85 11.64 -14.49 -13.39
N VAL A 86 11.85 -14.17 -12.11
CA VAL A 86 10.79 -13.78 -11.16
C VAL A 86 11.13 -12.42 -10.58
N LEU A 87 10.26 -11.45 -10.79
CA LEU A 87 10.32 -10.15 -10.12
C LEU A 87 9.46 -10.19 -8.87
N VAL A 88 10.06 -9.92 -7.73
CA VAL A 88 9.41 -9.91 -6.43
C VAL A 88 9.43 -8.52 -5.85
N ASN A 89 8.25 -8.01 -5.50
CA ASN A 89 8.07 -6.81 -4.71
C ASN A 89 7.19 -7.12 -3.49
N ALA A 90 7.67 -6.80 -2.30
CA ALA A 90 6.88 -6.85 -1.08
C ALA A 90 6.98 -5.50 -0.37
N THR A 91 5.84 -4.96 0.07
CA THR A 91 5.80 -3.67 0.75
C THR A 91 5.02 -3.77 2.05
N TYR A 92 5.67 -3.39 3.13
CA TYR A 92 5.11 -3.31 4.47
C TYR A 92 5.21 -1.88 4.99
N PHE A 93 4.10 -1.36 5.48
CA PHE A 93 4.05 -0.02 6.05
C PHE A 93 3.57 -0.03 7.50
N LYS A 94 4.26 0.77 8.30
CA LYS A 94 3.99 1.03 9.70
C LYS A 94 4.27 2.49 10.01
N GLY A 95 3.25 3.26 10.42
CA GLY A 95 3.39 4.68 10.74
C GLY A 95 2.60 5.05 12.00
N LYS A 96 3.10 5.95 12.83
CA LYS A 96 2.39 6.47 14.01
C LYS A 96 1.58 7.69 13.62
N TRP A 97 0.33 7.78 14.08
CA TRP A 97 -0.47 8.99 13.90
C TRP A 97 0.14 10.17 14.65
N ASN A 98 0.13 11.33 14.04
CA ASN A 98 0.44 12.57 14.77
C ASN A 98 -0.54 12.79 15.92
N GLU A 99 -1.80 12.48 15.70
CA GLU A 99 -2.88 12.49 16.68
C GLU A 99 -3.42 11.09 16.89
N GLN A 100 -2.90 10.33 17.86
CA GLN A 100 -3.30 8.95 18.14
C GLN A 100 -4.75 8.86 18.61
N PHE A 101 -5.45 7.78 18.22
CA PHE A 101 -6.76 7.46 18.76
C PHE A 101 -6.60 6.85 20.17
N ASP A 102 -7.57 7.09 21.05
CA ASP A 102 -7.59 6.45 22.37
C ASP A 102 -8.36 5.12 22.28
N ARG A 103 -7.71 4.01 22.66
CA ARG A 103 -8.32 2.68 22.68
C ARG A 103 -9.62 2.61 23.48
N LYS A 104 -9.77 3.47 24.51
CA LYS A 104 -11.01 3.56 25.32
C LYS A 104 -12.20 4.06 24.52
N HIS A 105 -11.95 4.77 23.43
CA HIS A 105 -12.98 5.28 22.54
C HIS A 105 -13.22 4.39 21.30
N THR A 106 -12.51 3.28 21.18
CA THR A 106 -12.79 2.27 20.14
C THR A 106 -13.93 1.38 20.59
N ARG A 107 -14.94 1.23 19.72
CA ARG A 107 -16.12 0.42 20.00
C ARG A 107 -16.64 -0.29 18.76
N GLY A 108 -17.39 -1.37 18.97
CA GLY A 108 -18.12 -2.04 17.89
C GLY A 108 -19.12 -1.09 17.24
N MET A 109 -19.02 -0.88 15.93
CA MET A 109 -19.99 -0.14 15.13
C MET A 109 -20.27 -0.89 13.83
N THR A 110 -21.43 -0.61 13.26
CA THR A 110 -21.83 -1.21 11.99
C THR A 110 -21.05 -0.59 10.84
N PHE A 111 -20.45 -1.43 10.00
CA PHE A 111 -19.92 -1.09 8.69
C PHE A 111 -20.88 -1.59 7.62
N LYS A 112 -21.30 -0.71 6.73
CA LYS A 112 -22.28 -0.97 5.67
C LYS A 112 -21.50 -1.39 4.42
N THR A 113 -21.58 -2.65 4.01
CA THR A 113 -21.09 -3.10 2.71
C THR A 113 -22.25 -3.11 1.70
N ASN A 114 -21.94 -3.25 0.41
CA ASN A 114 -22.98 -3.36 -0.63
C ASN A 114 -23.88 -4.60 -0.47
N LYS A 115 -23.47 -5.59 0.34
CA LYS A 115 -24.19 -6.87 0.50
C LYS A 115 -24.76 -7.09 1.90
N GLU A 116 -24.07 -6.61 2.91
CA GLU A 116 -24.35 -6.92 4.30
C GLU A 116 -23.86 -5.83 5.26
N LYS A 117 -24.28 -5.93 6.52
CA LYS A 117 -23.78 -5.08 7.60
C LYS A 117 -22.88 -5.93 8.48
N LYS A 118 -21.64 -5.48 8.72
CA LYS A 118 -20.68 -6.14 9.60
C LYS A 118 -20.32 -5.25 10.77
N THR A 119 -19.99 -5.85 11.91
CA THR A 119 -19.47 -5.09 13.05
C THR A 119 -17.96 -4.95 12.94
N VAL A 120 -17.47 -3.71 13.02
CA VAL A 120 -16.04 -3.35 13.03
C VAL A 120 -15.66 -2.68 14.33
N GLN A 121 -14.39 -2.74 14.68
CA GLN A 121 -13.80 -1.93 15.76
C GLN A 121 -13.58 -0.52 15.23
N MET A 122 -14.48 0.39 15.54
CA MET A 122 -14.45 1.76 15.09
C MET A 122 -13.72 2.64 16.10
N MET A 123 -12.60 3.18 15.70
CA MET A 123 -11.80 4.15 16.46
C MET A 123 -12.48 5.51 16.40
N PHE A 124 -12.39 6.29 17.47
CA PHE A 124 -12.92 7.65 17.54
C PHE A 124 -11.85 8.62 18.03
N LYS A 125 -11.73 9.73 17.33
CA LYS A 125 -10.91 10.89 17.76
C LYS A 125 -11.56 12.18 17.31
N GLN A 126 -11.45 13.20 18.15
CA GLN A 126 -11.80 14.57 17.83
C GLN A 126 -10.54 15.43 17.92
N ALA A 127 -10.09 15.97 16.80
CA ALA A 127 -8.90 16.81 16.71
C ALA A 127 -8.97 17.73 15.48
N GLU A 128 -7.96 18.57 15.31
CA GLU A 128 -7.84 19.41 14.13
C GLU A 128 -7.27 18.62 12.95
N TYR A 129 -8.05 18.50 11.90
CA TYR A 129 -7.67 17.83 10.65
C TYR A 129 -7.98 18.71 9.44
N LYS A 130 -7.31 18.44 8.34
CA LYS A 130 -7.66 19.01 7.05
C LYS A 130 -8.74 18.14 6.39
N MET A 131 -9.86 18.76 6.06
CA MET A 131 -11.00 18.13 5.43
C MET A 131 -11.53 18.97 4.27
N GLY A 132 -12.06 18.31 3.24
CA GLY A 132 -12.69 18.94 2.10
C GLY A 132 -13.84 18.11 1.56
N TYR A 133 -14.54 18.66 0.58
CA TYR A 133 -15.61 17.99 -0.13
C TYR A 133 -15.41 18.11 -1.64
N VAL A 134 -15.62 17.01 -2.34
CA VAL A 134 -15.51 16.90 -3.80
C VAL A 134 -16.90 16.77 -4.39
N GLU A 135 -17.47 17.89 -4.82
CA GLU A 135 -18.83 17.97 -5.39
C GLU A 135 -19.02 17.03 -6.58
N GLU A 136 -18.00 16.90 -7.44
CA GLU A 136 -18.05 16.12 -8.68
C GLU A 136 -18.40 14.64 -8.43
N VAL A 137 -18.01 14.08 -7.31
CA VAL A 137 -18.20 12.66 -6.96
C VAL A 137 -18.92 12.46 -5.64
N HIS A 138 -19.43 13.55 -5.05
CA HIS A 138 -20.12 13.55 -3.77
C HIS A 138 -19.34 12.77 -2.70
N ALA A 139 -18.10 13.20 -2.46
CA ALA A 139 -17.22 12.52 -1.52
C ALA A 139 -16.50 13.51 -0.60
N GLN A 140 -16.33 13.12 0.66
CA GLN A 140 -15.49 13.81 1.62
C GLN A 140 -14.03 13.38 1.46
N VAL A 141 -13.09 14.31 1.67
CA VAL A 141 -11.65 14.05 1.74
C VAL A 141 -11.16 14.39 3.13
N LEU A 142 -10.49 13.48 3.78
CA LEU A 142 -9.84 13.69 5.07
C LEU A 142 -8.35 13.41 4.97
N GLU A 143 -7.52 14.29 5.54
CA GLU A 143 -6.09 14.08 5.69
C GLU A 143 -5.74 13.79 7.15
N LEU A 144 -5.18 12.61 7.40
CA LEU A 144 -4.69 12.15 8.69
C LEU A 144 -3.15 12.13 8.66
N PRO A 145 -2.46 13.08 9.29
CA PRO A 145 -1.00 13.12 9.28
C PRO A 145 -0.41 12.05 10.19
N TYR A 146 0.67 11.43 9.74
CA TYR A 146 1.59 10.67 10.60
C TYR A 146 2.55 11.63 11.33
N VAL A 147 3.21 11.11 12.37
CA VAL A 147 4.17 11.91 13.17
C VAL A 147 5.22 12.54 12.25
N GLU A 148 5.69 13.74 12.63
CA GLU A 148 6.61 14.59 11.86
C GLU A 148 6.05 15.15 10.55
N GLY A 149 4.82 14.78 10.14
CA GLY A 149 4.17 15.30 8.94
C GLY A 149 4.85 14.94 7.61
N VAL A 150 5.77 13.97 7.62
CA VAL A 150 6.43 13.48 6.39
C VAL A 150 5.47 12.70 5.51
N LEU A 151 4.56 11.96 6.16
CA LEU A 151 3.54 11.15 5.52
C LEU A 151 2.14 11.56 5.99
N SER A 152 1.14 11.32 5.17
CA SER A 152 -0.28 11.36 5.57
C SER A 152 -1.07 10.24 4.92
N MET A 153 -2.14 9.81 5.61
CA MET A 153 -3.21 9.03 4.99
C MET A 153 -4.30 9.98 4.53
N LEU A 154 -4.63 9.90 3.26
CA LEU A 154 -5.77 10.57 2.65
C LEU A 154 -6.90 9.56 2.51
N ILE A 155 -8.11 9.92 2.93
CA ILE A 155 -9.29 9.07 2.81
C ILE A 155 -10.32 9.80 1.94
N LEU A 156 -10.79 9.12 0.89
CA LEU A 156 -11.91 9.57 0.07
C LEU A 156 -13.12 8.70 0.43
N LEU A 157 -14.09 9.34 1.08
CA LEU A 157 -15.31 8.69 1.56
C LEU A 157 -16.51 9.25 0.77
N PRO A 158 -17.18 8.44 -0.06
CA PRO A 158 -18.41 8.87 -0.71
C PRO A 158 -19.51 9.23 0.30
N ASP A 159 -20.49 10.02 -0.09
CA ASP A 159 -21.70 10.18 0.74
C ASP A 159 -22.50 8.86 0.83
N ASP A 160 -23.32 8.70 1.84
CA ASP A 160 -24.10 7.48 2.11
C ASP A 160 -24.91 6.95 0.90
N ASN A 161 -25.30 7.85 -0.01
CA ASN A 161 -26.09 7.52 -1.20
C ASN A 161 -25.26 7.41 -2.49
N THR A 162 -23.94 7.51 -2.38
CA THR A 162 -23.01 7.46 -3.52
C THR A 162 -22.21 6.16 -3.48
N ASP A 163 -22.27 5.37 -4.55
CA ASP A 163 -21.45 4.17 -4.66
C ASP A 163 -19.97 4.54 -4.84
N LEU A 164 -19.09 3.84 -4.14
CA LEU A 164 -17.64 4.03 -4.27
C LEU A 164 -17.16 3.87 -5.72
N ALA A 165 -17.84 3.06 -6.53
CA ALA A 165 -17.53 2.88 -7.94
C ALA A 165 -17.62 4.19 -8.75
N VAL A 166 -18.42 5.17 -8.31
CA VAL A 166 -18.48 6.50 -8.94
C VAL A 166 -17.15 7.22 -8.76
N VAL A 167 -16.62 7.18 -7.53
CA VAL A 167 -15.31 7.78 -7.21
C VAL A 167 -14.20 7.06 -7.96
N GLU A 168 -14.20 5.71 -7.94
CA GLU A 168 -13.20 4.88 -8.63
C GLU A 168 -13.15 5.17 -10.14
N LYS A 169 -14.31 5.26 -10.79
CA LYS A 169 -14.42 5.52 -12.24
C LYS A 169 -13.97 6.94 -12.61
N ALA A 170 -14.21 7.90 -11.75
CA ALA A 170 -13.82 9.29 -11.97
C ALA A 170 -12.35 9.57 -11.66
N LEU A 171 -11.72 8.72 -10.84
CA LEU A 171 -10.38 8.94 -10.32
C LEU A 171 -9.33 8.85 -11.43
N THR A 172 -8.60 9.95 -11.63
CA THR A 172 -7.34 10.02 -12.38
C THR A 172 -6.27 10.62 -11.48
N TYR A 173 -5.01 10.57 -11.88
CA TYR A 173 -3.93 11.19 -11.11
C TYR A 173 -4.12 12.72 -10.99
N GLU A 174 -4.54 13.38 -12.05
CA GLU A 174 -4.83 14.82 -12.08
C GLU A 174 -5.97 15.16 -11.12
N LYS A 175 -7.05 14.38 -11.15
CA LYS A 175 -8.18 14.55 -10.23
C LYS A 175 -7.79 14.27 -8.79
N PHE A 176 -7.03 13.19 -8.53
CA PHE A 176 -6.49 12.93 -7.21
C PHE A 176 -5.72 14.15 -6.67
N ARG A 177 -4.80 14.70 -7.45
CA ARG A 177 -4.08 15.91 -7.07
C ARG A 177 -4.98 17.11 -6.81
N ALA A 178 -6.00 17.31 -7.64
CA ALA A 178 -6.95 18.42 -7.52
C ALA A 178 -7.83 18.28 -6.27
N TRP A 179 -8.31 17.06 -5.98
CA TRP A 179 -9.18 16.76 -4.83
C TRP A 179 -8.44 16.79 -3.50
N THR A 180 -7.16 16.41 -3.51
CA THR A 180 -6.33 16.34 -2.31
C THR A 180 -5.34 17.51 -2.16
N ASN A 181 -5.55 18.59 -2.93
CA ASN A 181 -4.73 19.80 -2.81
C ASN A 181 -4.86 20.39 -1.41
N PRO A 182 -3.76 20.52 -0.65
CA PRO A 182 -3.79 21.05 0.73
C PRO A 182 -4.39 22.45 0.87
N GLU A 183 -4.33 23.26 -0.19
CA GLU A 183 -4.90 24.62 -0.22
C GLU A 183 -6.45 24.61 -0.30
N LYS A 184 -7.03 23.51 -0.78
CA LYS A 184 -8.49 23.33 -0.87
C LYS A 184 -9.09 22.64 0.35
N LEU A 185 -8.25 22.07 1.19
CA LEU A 185 -8.68 21.41 2.42
C LEU A 185 -8.69 22.43 3.57
N THR A 186 -9.83 22.57 4.22
CA THR A 186 -9.98 23.47 5.37
C THR A 186 -9.56 22.72 6.63
N LYS A 187 -8.72 23.36 7.45
CA LYS A 187 -8.37 22.87 8.78
C LYS A 187 -9.51 23.19 9.74
N ASP A 188 -10.11 22.16 10.31
CA ASP A 188 -11.22 22.29 11.26
C ASP A 188 -11.13 21.22 12.36
N LYS A 189 -11.88 21.40 13.43
CA LYS A 189 -12.03 20.41 14.49
C LYS A 189 -13.04 19.37 14.05
N VAL A 190 -12.56 18.19 13.65
CA VAL A 190 -13.34 17.13 13.04
C VAL A 190 -13.52 15.95 14.00
N GLN A 191 -14.73 15.42 14.07
CA GLN A 191 -15.03 14.14 14.72
C GLN A 191 -14.76 13.01 13.72
N VAL A 192 -13.67 12.28 13.90
CA VAL A 192 -13.25 11.19 13.02
C VAL A 192 -13.64 9.84 13.60
N PHE A 193 -14.35 9.05 12.81
CA PHE A 193 -14.65 7.63 13.04
C PHE A 193 -13.98 6.83 11.94
N LEU A 194 -12.97 6.02 12.28
CA LEU A 194 -12.20 5.22 11.34
C LEU A 194 -12.13 3.77 11.83
N PRO A 195 -12.48 2.77 11.02
CA PRO A 195 -12.34 1.38 11.43
C PRO A 195 -10.87 0.98 11.60
N ARG A 196 -10.57 0.11 12.56
CA ARG A 196 -9.34 -0.67 12.48
C ARG A 196 -9.38 -1.49 11.19
N LEU A 197 -8.30 -1.49 10.45
CA LEU A 197 -8.20 -2.30 9.24
C LEU A 197 -6.83 -2.99 9.17
N LYS A 198 -6.85 -4.17 8.60
CA LYS A 198 -5.67 -4.95 8.26
C LYS A 198 -5.87 -5.47 6.85
N LEU A 199 -5.04 -5.02 5.94
CA LEU A 199 -5.09 -5.41 4.53
C LEU A 199 -3.80 -6.14 4.17
N GLU A 200 -3.95 -7.33 3.61
CA GLU A 200 -2.88 -8.14 3.07
C GLU A 200 -3.33 -8.61 1.70
N GLU A 201 -2.72 -8.06 0.65
CA GLU A 201 -3.10 -8.31 -0.73
C GLU A 201 -1.92 -8.82 -1.53
N SER A 202 -2.18 -9.82 -2.37
CA SER A 202 -1.19 -10.45 -3.23
C SER A 202 -1.64 -10.39 -4.69
N TYR A 203 -0.77 -9.92 -5.55
CA TYR A 203 -1.03 -9.71 -6.96
C TYR A 203 -0.03 -10.47 -7.82
N ASP A 204 -0.54 -11.23 -8.78
CA ASP A 204 0.19 -11.61 -9.98
C ASP A 204 -0.01 -10.49 -11.01
N LEU A 205 1.04 -9.76 -11.29
CA LEU A 205 0.93 -8.56 -12.12
C LEU A 205 1.00 -8.86 -13.63
N GLU A 206 1.26 -10.09 -14.06
CA GLU A 206 1.42 -10.40 -15.49
C GLU A 206 0.23 -9.93 -16.33
N ALA A 207 -1.00 -10.34 -15.96
CA ALA A 207 -2.20 -9.97 -16.70
C ALA A 207 -2.42 -8.45 -16.76
N PHE A 208 -2.15 -7.76 -15.67
CA PHE A 208 -2.26 -6.29 -15.58
C PHE A 208 -1.22 -5.60 -16.46
N LEU A 209 0.04 -6.03 -16.42
CA LEU A 209 1.11 -5.47 -17.23
C LEU A 209 0.86 -5.71 -18.73
N ARG A 210 0.36 -6.89 -19.10
CA ARG A 210 -0.07 -7.16 -20.47
C ARG A 210 -1.19 -6.22 -20.92
N SER A 211 -2.18 -5.96 -20.07
CA SER A 211 -3.29 -5.03 -20.38
C SER A 211 -2.82 -3.58 -20.55
N LEU A 212 -1.72 -3.21 -19.91
CA LEU A 212 -1.06 -1.92 -20.05
C LEU A 212 -0.11 -1.83 -21.25
N GLY A 213 -0.02 -2.90 -22.08
CA GLY A 213 0.79 -2.95 -23.30
C GLY A 213 2.17 -3.62 -23.14
N MET A 214 2.55 -4.08 -21.93
CA MET A 214 3.80 -4.80 -21.70
C MET A 214 3.61 -6.29 -22.04
N THR A 215 3.52 -6.63 -23.31
CA THR A 215 3.22 -8.00 -23.79
C THR A 215 4.48 -8.80 -24.05
N ASP A 216 5.44 -8.24 -24.79
CA ASP A 216 6.60 -8.95 -25.34
C ASP A 216 7.53 -9.51 -24.25
N ALA A 217 7.62 -8.82 -23.10
CA ALA A 217 8.42 -9.24 -21.95
C ALA A 217 8.06 -10.65 -21.42
N PHE A 218 6.81 -11.09 -21.62
CA PHE A 218 6.30 -12.37 -21.13
C PHE A 218 6.25 -13.45 -22.21
N GLU A 219 6.61 -13.13 -23.46
CA GLU A 219 6.57 -14.05 -24.58
C GLU A 219 7.98 -14.52 -24.97
N GLU A 220 8.27 -15.82 -24.85
CA GLU A 220 9.60 -16.36 -25.10
C GLU A 220 10.14 -16.02 -26.50
N ALA A 221 9.26 -15.98 -27.51
CA ALA A 221 9.65 -15.65 -28.88
C ALA A 221 9.90 -14.16 -29.15
N LYS A 222 9.45 -13.27 -28.25
CA LYS A 222 9.53 -11.82 -28.43
C LYS A 222 10.34 -11.11 -27.36
N ALA A 223 10.51 -11.73 -26.19
CA ALA A 223 11.23 -11.12 -25.08
C ALA A 223 12.68 -10.83 -25.46
N ASP A 224 13.04 -9.56 -25.46
CA ASP A 224 14.41 -9.09 -25.68
C ASP A 224 14.96 -8.46 -24.40
N PHE A 225 15.64 -9.26 -23.61
CA PHE A 225 16.39 -8.83 -22.43
C PHE A 225 17.92 -8.96 -22.66
N SER A 226 18.38 -8.71 -23.89
CA SER A 226 19.81 -8.78 -24.25
C SER A 226 20.69 -7.84 -23.44
N GLY A 227 20.15 -6.73 -22.90
CA GLY A 227 20.82 -5.86 -21.94
C GLY A 227 20.92 -6.45 -20.52
N MET A 228 20.23 -7.55 -20.23
CA MET A 228 20.20 -8.20 -18.92
C MET A 228 20.93 -9.55 -18.92
N SER A 229 20.83 -10.30 -20.00
CA SER A 229 21.37 -11.64 -20.14
C SER A 229 22.08 -11.82 -21.50
N ALA A 230 23.20 -12.55 -21.49
CA ALA A 230 23.87 -12.95 -22.72
C ALA A 230 23.07 -13.97 -23.54
N LYS A 231 22.13 -14.66 -22.91
CA LYS A 231 21.24 -15.61 -23.58
C LYS A 231 20.02 -14.90 -24.16
N LYS A 232 19.64 -15.32 -25.35
CA LYS A 232 18.37 -14.93 -25.97
C LYS A 232 17.21 -15.73 -25.34
N ASN A 233 15.99 -15.21 -25.46
CA ASN A 233 14.78 -15.89 -25.06
C ASN A 233 14.70 -16.17 -23.54
N VAL A 234 14.97 -15.16 -22.73
CA VAL A 234 14.75 -15.19 -21.28
C VAL A 234 13.49 -14.40 -20.99
N PRO A 235 12.29 -14.98 -21.03
CA PRO A 235 11.06 -14.24 -20.73
C PRO A 235 10.94 -14.01 -19.24
N MET A 236 10.20 -12.95 -18.87
CA MET A 236 9.73 -12.77 -17.52
C MET A 236 8.65 -13.80 -17.21
N SER A 237 8.93 -14.70 -16.28
CA SER A 237 8.02 -15.80 -15.96
C SER A 237 6.98 -15.42 -14.93
N LYS A 238 7.31 -14.45 -14.03
CA LYS A 238 6.43 -14.07 -12.95
C LYS A 238 6.76 -12.66 -12.45
N VAL A 239 5.74 -11.86 -12.17
CA VAL A 239 5.85 -10.59 -11.48
C VAL A 239 4.86 -10.60 -10.33
N VAL A 240 5.37 -10.65 -9.10
CA VAL A 240 4.53 -10.72 -7.91
C VAL A 240 4.72 -9.49 -7.04
N HIS A 241 3.58 -8.96 -6.59
CA HIS A 241 3.53 -7.87 -5.63
C HIS A 241 2.67 -8.27 -4.45
N LYS A 242 3.19 -8.10 -3.25
CA LYS A 242 2.41 -8.30 -2.03
C LYS A 242 2.58 -7.11 -1.11
N CYS A 243 1.46 -6.61 -0.58
CA CYS A 243 1.47 -5.49 0.34
C CYS A 243 0.75 -5.82 1.64
N PHE A 244 1.21 -5.20 2.70
CA PHE A 244 0.61 -5.29 4.02
C PHE A 244 0.47 -3.89 4.63
N VAL A 245 -0.77 -3.54 4.99
CA VAL A 245 -1.10 -2.29 5.69
C VAL A 245 -1.99 -2.61 6.86
N GLU A 246 -1.60 -2.15 8.04
CA GLU A 246 -2.41 -2.24 9.25
C GLU A 246 -2.65 -0.85 9.81
N VAL A 247 -3.89 -0.54 10.17
CA VAL A 247 -4.31 0.72 10.78
C VAL A 247 -5.01 0.44 12.09
N ASN A 248 -4.46 0.99 13.16
CA ASN A 248 -5.00 0.91 14.51
C ASN A 248 -4.91 2.27 15.22
N GLU A 249 -5.19 2.33 16.51
CA GLU A 249 -5.24 3.57 17.29
C GLU A 249 -3.93 4.33 17.37
N GLU A 250 -2.85 3.65 17.29
CA GLU A 250 -1.51 4.22 17.44
C GLU A 250 -0.94 4.69 16.10
N GLY A 251 -1.63 4.30 15.01
CA GLY A 251 -1.13 4.31 13.64
C GLY A 251 -0.63 2.90 13.33
N THR A 252 0.50 2.51 13.89
CA THR A 252 1.05 1.15 13.81
C THR A 252 2.06 0.92 14.96
N GLU A 253 1.59 0.54 16.14
CA GLU A 253 2.26 0.19 17.40
C GLU A 253 2.46 1.28 18.48
N ALA A 254 2.48 0.75 19.73
CA ALA A 254 2.15 1.44 20.97
C ALA A 254 3.21 2.41 21.51
N ALA A 255 2.76 3.58 21.91
CA ALA A 255 3.27 4.29 23.08
C ALA A 255 2.13 5.15 23.66
N ALA A 256 1.87 5.06 24.96
CA ALA A 256 0.78 5.75 25.61
C ALA A 256 1.06 7.26 25.70
N ALA A 257 0.22 8.06 25.08
CA ALA A 257 0.16 9.51 25.30
C ALA A 257 -1.19 9.86 25.90
N THR A 258 -1.19 10.54 27.03
CA THR A 258 -2.38 11.02 27.73
C THR A 258 -2.79 12.37 27.18
N ALA A 259 -3.83 12.44 26.38
CA ALA A 259 -4.38 13.70 25.89
C ALA A 259 -5.46 14.23 26.84
N VAL A 260 -5.28 15.46 27.31
CA VAL A 260 -6.26 16.20 28.12
C VAL A 260 -7.29 16.83 27.19
N VAL A 261 -8.52 16.36 27.24
CA VAL A 261 -9.65 16.94 26.51
C VAL A 261 -10.07 18.25 27.19
N ARG A 262 -9.80 19.38 26.54
CA ARG A 262 -10.39 20.66 26.91
C ARG A 262 -11.72 20.85 26.19
N ASN A 263 -12.81 20.80 26.94
CA ASN A 263 -14.14 21.14 26.43
C ASN A 263 -14.25 22.67 26.22
N SER A 264 -14.16 23.13 24.98
CA SER A 264 -14.60 24.47 24.59
C SER A 264 -16.05 24.39 24.16
N ARG A 265 -16.92 25.11 24.89
CA ARG A 265 -18.32 25.31 24.47
C ARG A 265 -18.34 26.32 23.33
N CYS A 266 -18.46 25.87 22.10
CA CYS A 266 -18.79 26.71 20.96
C CYS A 266 -19.90 26.04 20.15
N SER A 267 -20.98 26.78 19.86
CA SER A 267 -22.22 26.28 19.28
C SER A 267 -22.16 26.05 17.74
N ARG A 268 -21.00 25.72 17.19
CA ARG A 268 -20.87 25.28 15.79
C ARG A 268 -20.94 23.76 15.79
N THR A 269 -21.84 23.20 14.98
CA THR A 269 -21.87 21.75 14.75
C THR A 269 -20.55 21.35 14.11
N GLU A 270 -19.73 20.62 14.86
CA GLU A 270 -18.41 20.17 14.38
C GLU A 270 -18.57 19.20 13.23
N PRO A 271 -17.77 19.32 12.16
CA PRO A 271 -17.80 18.39 11.05
C PRO A 271 -17.58 16.95 11.52
N ARG A 272 -18.29 16.03 10.92
CA ARG A 272 -18.19 14.59 11.21
C ARG A 272 -17.71 13.85 9.97
N PHE A 273 -16.66 13.05 10.13
CA PHE A 273 -16.15 12.12 9.14
C PHE A 273 -16.33 10.70 9.68
N CYS A 274 -17.21 9.90 9.08
CA CYS A 274 -17.54 8.58 9.57
C CYS A 274 -17.35 7.53 8.48
N ALA A 275 -16.18 6.87 8.48
CA ALA A 275 -15.84 5.82 7.53
C ALA A 275 -16.51 4.48 7.88
N ASP A 276 -17.84 4.45 7.86
CA ASP A 276 -18.67 3.30 8.18
C ASP A 276 -19.23 2.56 6.94
N HIS A 277 -18.71 2.86 5.77
CA HIS A 277 -19.02 2.26 4.47
C HIS A 277 -17.80 2.32 3.54
N PRO A 278 -17.80 1.69 2.35
CA PRO A 278 -16.63 1.58 1.50
C PRO A 278 -15.97 2.91 1.15
N PHE A 279 -14.65 2.94 1.23
CA PHE A 279 -13.84 4.13 0.95
C PHE A 279 -12.52 3.79 0.26
N LEU A 280 -11.90 4.79 -0.39
CA LEU A 280 -10.52 4.74 -0.87
C LEU A 280 -9.58 5.40 0.14
N PHE A 281 -8.37 4.88 0.25
CA PHE A 281 -7.33 5.53 1.02
C PHE A 281 -6.00 5.55 0.25
N PHE A 282 -5.17 6.54 0.57
CA PHE A 282 -3.84 6.70 -0.02
C PHE A 282 -2.86 7.07 1.08
N ILE A 283 -1.64 6.53 1.03
CA ILE A 283 -0.54 7.00 1.87
C ILE A 283 0.37 7.82 0.98
N ARG A 284 0.48 9.12 1.29
CA ARG A 284 1.25 10.10 0.53
C ARG A 284 2.50 10.53 1.28
N HIS A 285 3.62 10.57 0.57
CA HIS A 285 4.85 11.20 1.03
C HIS A 285 4.86 12.67 0.60
N HIS A 286 4.93 13.60 1.57
CA HIS A 286 4.73 15.03 1.30
C HIS A 286 5.85 15.66 0.48
N GLU A 287 7.10 15.35 0.79
CA GLU A 287 8.27 15.96 0.14
C GLU A 287 8.31 15.65 -1.37
N THR A 288 8.07 14.40 -1.74
CA THR A 288 8.09 13.95 -3.14
C THR A 288 6.74 13.96 -3.82
N ASN A 289 5.65 14.19 -3.06
CA ASN A 289 4.26 14.05 -3.51
C ASN A 289 3.93 12.65 -4.05
N SER A 290 4.72 11.65 -3.69
CA SER A 290 4.53 10.27 -4.15
C SER A 290 3.42 9.57 -3.37
N ILE A 291 2.60 8.79 -4.08
CA ILE A 291 1.65 7.86 -3.47
C ILE A 291 2.41 6.56 -3.21
N LEU A 292 2.56 6.20 -1.94
CA LEU A 292 3.24 4.98 -1.52
C LEU A 292 2.28 3.79 -1.48
N PHE A 293 1.02 4.04 -1.12
CA PHE A 293 -0.05 3.05 -1.09
C PHE A 293 -1.33 3.67 -1.63
N CYS A 294 -2.05 2.87 -2.37
CA CYS A 294 -3.41 3.14 -2.80
C CYS A 294 -4.24 1.91 -2.47
N GLY A 295 -5.34 2.08 -1.76
CA GLY A 295 -6.17 0.96 -1.34
C GLY A 295 -7.65 1.29 -1.27
N LYS A 296 -8.43 0.22 -1.27
CA LYS A 296 -9.88 0.23 -1.11
C LYS A 296 -10.24 -0.61 0.12
N PHE A 297 -11.02 -0.03 1.01
CA PHE A 297 -11.64 -0.78 2.11
C PHE A 297 -13.13 -0.90 1.85
N SER A 298 -13.56 -2.07 1.45
CA SER A 298 -14.95 -2.34 1.04
C SER A 298 -15.63 -3.44 1.85
N SER A 299 -14.85 -4.25 2.57
CA SER A 299 -15.36 -5.30 3.46
C SER A 299 -14.36 -5.55 4.58
N PRO A 300 -14.79 -5.47 5.83
CA PRO A 300 -14.00 -5.83 6.99
C PRO A 300 -13.85 -7.35 7.14
#